data_eef584dd7b986428002044e76695d0d3
#
_entry.id   eef584dd7b986428002044e76695d0d3
#
_cell.length_a   1.000
_cell.length_b   1.000
_cell.length_c   1.000
_cell.angle_alpha   90.00
_cell.angle_beta   90.00
_cell.angle_gamma   90.00
#
_symmetry.space_group_name_H-M   'P 1'
#
loop_
_entity.id
_entity.type
_entity.pdbx_description
1 polymer ?
#
loop_
_entity_poly.entity_id
_entity_poly.type
_entity_poly.pdbx_seq_one_letter_code
_entity_poly.pdbx_strand_id
1 'polypeptide(L)'
;YLLEWLLGTADVGLYSAGKKMGMLGLTVVMGFNMGWTPYFLKRGKEEGAKIEFAKVATLFLGVMGYISVLVSVWVPEIMRLSVAGKTLIGSEFWDCEPVVSTILIGYFFFGTYVLQLPGVYMKEITNWVPIFRIMGAGTLIVSSLYLIPAFGLIGAAYGVVLAFIAMSSAIYFKTHSLYPVRYNWRGIVFPVVFLAG
;
A
#
# COMPACT_ATOMS: atom_id res chain seq x y z
N TYR A 1 11.40 -15.61 7.48
CA TYR A 1 11.22 -16.93 8.11
C TYR A 1 10.12 -17.77 7.43
N LEU A 2 8.84 -17.27 7.32
CA LEU A 2 7.75 -18.08 6.75
C LEU A 2 7.95 -18.37 5.26
N LEU A 3 8.39 -17.39 4.48
CA LEU A 3 8.71 -17.54 3.07
C LEU A 3 9.92 -18.50 2.88
N GLU A 4 10.94 -18.34 3.69
CA GLU A 4 12.14 -19.18 3.68
C GLU A 4 11.82 -20.63 4.01
N TRP A 5 10.94 -20.84 5.00
CA TRP A 5 10.51 -22.18 5.39
C TRP A 5 9.68 -22.88 4.30
N LEU A 6 8.89 -22.12 3.51
CA LEU A 6 8.00 -22.66 2.48
C LEU A 6 8.66 -22.82 1.10
N LEU A 7 9.53 -21.89 0.71
CA LEU A 7 10.08 -21.83 -0.65
C LEU A 7 11.62 -21.89 -0.72
N GLY A 8 12.32 -21.62 0.39
CA GLY A 8 13.76 -21.60 0.46
C GLY A 8 14.41 -20.21 0.34
N THR A 9 15.74 -20.18 0.47
CA THR A 9 16.52 -18.92 0.58
C THR A 9 16.60 -18.13 -0.72
N ALA A 10 16.63 -18.80 -1.87
CA ALA A 10 16.68 -18.15 -3.18
C ALA A 10 15.43 -17.27 -3.43
N ASP A 11 14.25 -17.83 -3.15
CA ASP A 11 12.97 -17.12 -3.28
C ASP A 11 12.86 -15.93 -2.30
N VAL A 12 13.45 -16.05 -1.09
CA VAL A 12 13.54 -14.92 -0.15
C VAL A 12 14.37 -13.79 -0.73
N GLY A 13 15.47 -14.09 -1.42
CA GLY A 13 16.29 -13.11 -2.12
C GLY A 13 15.50 -12.37 -3.20
N LEU A 14 14.81 -13.13 -4.04
CA LEU A 14 13.97 -12.60 -5.12
C LEU A 14 12.82 -11.72 -4.58
N TYR A 15 12.08 -12.20 -3.58
CA TYR A 15 11.02 -11.44 -2.92
C TYR A 15 11.56 -10.16 -2.30
N SER A 16 12.71 -10.21 -1.65
CA SER A 16 13.32 -9.06 -1.00
C SER A 16 13.74 -7.99 -2.01
N ALA A 17 14.23 -8.39 -3.19
CA ALA A 17 14.54 -7.47 -4.28
C ALA A 17 13.27 -6.77 -4.78
N GLY A 18 12.21 -7.51 -5.12
CA GLY A 18 10.93 -6.96 -5.54
C GLY A 18 10.29 -6.06 -4.47
N LYS A 19 10.33 -6.49 -3.22
CA LYS A 19 9.83 -5.69 -2.10
C LYS A 19 10.59 -4.37 -1.95
N LYS A 20 11.91 -4.36 -2.08
CA LYS A 20 12.72 -3.13 -1.99
C LYS A 20 12.33 -2.13 -3.09
N MET A 21 12.11 -2.59 -4.31
CA MET A 21 11.64 -1.73 -5.40
C MET A 21 10.22 -1.21 -5.12
N GLY A 22 9.31 -2.08 -4.68
CA GLY A 22 7.96 -1.69 -4.29
C GLY A 22 7.90 -0.72 -3.10
N MET A 23 8.93 -0.65 -2.25
CA MET A 23 9.02 0.31 -1.13
C MET A 23 9.01 1.78 -1.57
N LEU A 24 9.19 2.09 -2.85
CA LEU A 24 8.93 3.44 -3.37
C LEU A 24 7.50 3.88 -3.04
N GLY A 25 6.51 2.99 -3.18
CA GLY A 25 5.13 3.27 -2.77
C GLY A 25 5.00 3.57 -1.27
N LEU A 26 5.69 2.80 -0.42
CA LEU A 26 5.71 3.07 1.02
C LEU A 26 6.32 4.44 1.34
N THR A 27 7.41 4.81 0.66
CA THR A 27 8.08 6.10 0.85
C THR A 27 7.12 7.26 0.55
N VAL A 28 6.33 7.16 -0.52
CA VAL A 28 5.31 8.17 -0.85
C VAL A 28 4.26 8.25 0.25
N VAL A 29 3.73 7.12 0.72
CA VAL A 29 2.72 7.09 1.80
C VAL A 29 3.27 7.67 3.10
N MET A 30 4.49 7.31 3.48
CA MET A 30 5.11 7.80 4.72
C MET A 30 5.46 9.28 4.63
N GLY A 31 5.99 9.76 3.50
CA GLY A 31 6.24 11.18 3.27
C GLY A 31 4.96 12.02 3.38
N PHE A 32 3.88 11.54 2.75
CA PHE A 32 2.56 12.16 2.90
C PHE A 32 2.09 12.15 4.36
N ASN A 33 2.20 11.03 5.06
CA ASN A 33 1.74 10.90 6.44
C ASN A 33 2.46 11.86 7.41
N MET A 34 3.73 12.18 7.15
CA MET A 34 4.48 13.15 7.96
C MET A 34 3.85 14.55 7.93
N GLY A 35 3.29 14.97 6.79
CA GLY A 35 2.54 16.22 6.68
C GLY A 35 1.07 16.09 7.05
N TRP A 36 0.46 14.94 6.74
CA TRP A 36 -0.95 14.66 6.97
C TRP A 36 -1.33 14.67 8.44
N THR A 37 -0.51 14.03 9.29
CA THR A 37 -0.79 13.92 10.72
C THR A 37 -0.89 15.29 11.42
N PRO A 38 0.09 16.19 11.37
CA PRO A 38 -0.05 17.51 11.99
C PRO A 38 -1.16 18.35 11.34
N TYR A 39 -1.39 18.20 10.03
CA TYR A 39 -2.43 18.93 9.33
C TYR A 39 -3.83 18.59 9.87
N PHE A 40 -4.20 17.31 9.92
CA PHE A 40 -5.53 16.95 10.42
C PHE A 40 -5.70 17.17 11.93
N LEU A 41 -4.65 17.04 12.72
CA LEU A 41 -4.71 17.34 14.15
C LEU A 41 -5.00 18.81 14.40
N LYS A 42 -4.46 19.71 13.58
CA LYS A 42 -4.70 21.15 13.70
C LYS A 42 -6.09 21.54 13.17
N ARG A 43 -6.47 21.04 11.99
CA ARG A 43 -7.66 21.47 11.25
C ARG A 43 -8.91 20.64 11.53
N GLY A 44 -8.80 19.47 12.12
CA GLY A 44 -9.88 18.48 12.20
C GLY A 44 -11.09 18.89 13.03
N LYS A 45 -10.97 19.93 13.88
CA LYS A 45 -12.06 20.51 14.66
C LYS A 45 -12.71 21.72 13.98
N GLU A 46 -12.13 22.22 12.88
CA GLU A 46 -12.65 23.38 12.16
C GLU A 46 -13.87 23.02 11.30
N GLU A 47 -14.72 23.98 11.07
CA GLU A 47 -15.85 23.83 10.16
C GLU A 47 -15.36 23.62 8.72
N GLY A 48 -15.91 22.63 8.01
CA GLY A 48 -15.46 22.28 6.66
C GLY A 48 -14.27 21.31 6.56
N ALA A 49 -13.58 20.98 7.66
CA ALA A 49 -12.42 20.09 7.66
C ALA A 49 -12.65 18.75 6.93
N LYS A 50 -13.83 18.15 7.07
CA LYS A 50 -14.17 16.87 6.39
C LYS A 50 -14.16 17.00 4.87
N ILE A 51 -14.57 18.16 4.32
CA ILE A 51 -14.58 18.44 2.90
C ILE A 51 -13.14 18.59 2.39
N GLU A 52 -12.31 19.31 3.14
CA GLU A 52 -10.88 19.45 2.85
C GLU A 52 -10.19 18.09 2.87
N PHE A 53 -10.45 17.26 3.89
CA PHE A 53 -9.88 15.93 4.02
C PHE A 53 -10.30 15.02 2.86
N ALA A 54 -11.54 15.11 2.39
CA ALA A 54 -12.00 14.38 1.22
C ALA A 54 -11.26 14.79 -0.05
N LYS A 55 -11.01 16.09 -0.25
CA LYS A 55 -10.24 16.62 -1.40
C LYS A 55 -8.78 16.15 -1.36
N VAL A 56 -8.13 16.28 -0.20
CA VAL A 56 -6.74 15.83 0.00
C VAL A 56 -6.63 14.33 -0.23
N ALA A 57 -7.56 13.54 0.28
CA ALA A 57 -7.60 12.10 0.08
C ALA A 57 -7.76 11.72 -1.39
N THR A 58 -8.66 12.37 -2.11
CA THR A 58 -8.87 12.12 -3.55
C THR A 58 -7.61 12.45 -4.35
N LEU A 59 -6.98 13.60 -4.07
CA LEU A 59 -5.74 13.99 -4.73
C LEU A 59 -4.60 13.00 -4.43
N PHE A 60 -4.41 12.66 -3.16
CA PHE A 60 -3.35 11.73 -2.75
C PHE A 60 -3.51 10.35 -3.38
N LEU A 61 -4.73 9.79 -3.37
CA LEU A 61 -4.99 8.48 -3.97
C LEU A 61 -4.82 8.52 -5.50
N GLY A 62 -5.21 9.61 -6.15
CA GLY A 62 -4.96 9.81 -7.58
C GLY A 62 -3.47 9.83 -7.91
N VAL A 63 -2.68 10.60 -7.16
CA VAL A 63 -1.21 10.66 -7.32
C VAL A 63 -0.57 9.32 -7.01
N MET A 64 -0.97 8.67 -5.92
CA MET A 64 -0.44 7.36 -5.52
C MET A 64 -0.77 6.28 -6.57
N GLY A 65 -2.01 6.28 -7.09
CA GLY A 65 -2.41 5.38 -8.17
C GLY A 65 -1.59 5.61 -9.43
N TYR A 66 -1.42 6.87 -9.85
CA TYR A 66 -0.59 7.23 -10.99
C TYR A 66 0.87 6.77 -10.83
N ILE A 67 1.49 7.05 -9.67
CA ILE A 67 2.86 6.60 -9.38
C ILE A 67 2.94 5.07 -9.39
N SER A 68 1.96 4.37 -8.83
CA SER A 68 1.95 2.90 -8.80
C SER A 68 1.90 2.32 -10.20
N VAL A 69 1.05 2.85 -11.08
CA VAL A 69 0.96 2.41 -12.49
C VAL A 69 2.25 2.74 -13.22
N LEU A 70 2.74 3.98 -13.09
CA LEU A 70 3.97 4.42 -13.75
C LEU A 70 5.16 3.52 -13.35
N VAL A 71 5.36 3.28 -12.06
CA VAL A 71 6.43 2.40 -11.58
C VAL A 71 6.23 0.98 -12.11
N SER A 72 5.00 0.42 -12.05
CA SER A 72 4.72 -0.94 -12.54
C SER A 72 5.04 -1.11 -14.03
N VAL A 73 4.73 -0.11 -14.87
CA VAL A 73 5.03 -0.14 -16.30
C VAL A 73 6.53 -0.03 -16.57
N TRP A 74 7.24 0.79 -15.80
CA TRP A 74 8.65 1.04 -16.03
C TRP A 74 9.60 0.08 -15.31
N VAL A 75 9.11 -0.73 -14.37
CA VAL A 75 9.94 -1.70 -13.63
C VAL A 75 10.70 -2.65 -14.56
N PRO A 76 10.10 -3.27 -15.60
CA PRO A 76 10.84 -4.16 -16.49
C PRO A 76 12.00 -3.45 -17.17
N GLU A 77 11.76 -2.23 -17.67
CA GLU A 77 12.78 -1.42 -18.36
C GLU A 77 13.90 -0.99 -17.41
N ILE A 78 13.54 -0.56 -16.19
CA ILE A 78 14.52 -0.17 -15.17
C ILE A 78 15.39 -1.36 -14.77
N MET A 79 14.81 -2.56 -14.63
CA MET A 79 15.55 -3.76 -14.26
C MET A 79 16.55 -4.19 -15.35
N ARG A 80 16.18 -4.00 -16.61
CA ARG A 80 17.01 -4.36 -17.78
C ARG A 80 17.98 -3.25 -18.19
N LEU A 81 17.91 -2.07 -17.55
CA LEU A 81 18.80 -0.95 -17.89
C LEU A 81 20.28 -1.36 -17.71
N SER A 82 21.05 -1.20 -18.73
CA SER A 82 22.50 -1.46 -18.70
C SER A 82 23.29 -0.16 -18.78
N VAL A 83 24.25 0.00 -17.88
CA VAL A 83 25.18 1.12 -17.84
C VAL A 83 26.59 0.57 -18.00
N ALA A 84 27.32 1.07 -18.99
CA ALA A 84 28.69 0.63 -19.29
C ALA A 84 28.82 -0.91 -19.49
N GLY A 85 27.82 -1.53 -20.12
CA GLY A 85 27.82 -2.98 -20.42
C GLY A 85 27.48 -3.88 -19.24
N LYS A 86 27.07 -3.33 -18.08
CA LYS A 86 26.59 -4.09 -16.92
C LYS A 86 25.15 -3.72 -16.64
N THR A 87 24.29 -4.72 -16.44
CA THR A 87 22.92 -4.52 -15.97
C THR A 87 22.91 -3.99 -14.54
N LEU A 88 22.04 -3.00 -14.24
CA LEU A 88 21.91 -2.45 -12.88
C LEU A 88 21.39 -3.49 -11.89
N ILE A 89 20.53 -4.39 -12.38
CA ILE A 89 19.97 -5.49 -11.60
C ILE A 89 20.32 -6.77 -12.32
N GLY A 90 20.92 -7.73 -11.61
CA GLY A 90 21.28 -9.04 -12.17
C GLY A 90 20.04 -9.74 -12.76
N SER A 91 20.24 -10.47 -13.86
CA SER A 91 19.14 -11.16 -14.55
C SER A 91 18.42 -12.18 -13.67
N GLU A 92 19.08 -12.69 -12.64
CA GLU A 92 18.52 -13.59 -11.63
C GLU A 92 17.39 -12.97 -10.79
N PHE A 93 17.27 -11.62 -10.79
CA PHE A 93 16.22 -10.91 -10.04
C PHE A 93 15.05 -10.43 -10.92
N TRP A 94 15.07 -10.65 -12.22
CA TRP A 94 14.01 -10.15 -13.12
C TRP A 94 12.65 -10.79 -12.85
N ASP A 95 12.64 -12.02 -12.37
CA ASP A 95 11.41 -12.74 -12.03
C ASP A 95 10.66 -12.15 -10.81
N CYS A 96 11.25 -11.13 -10.13
CA CYS A 96 10.56 -10.41 -9.05
C CYS A 96 9.63 -9.27 -9.55
N GLU A 97 9.58 -8.98 -10.85
CA GLU A 97 8.76 -7.92 -11.45
C GLU A 97 7.28 -7.96 -11.00
N PRO A 98 6.57 -9.10 -11.03
CA PRO A 98 5.18 -9.17 -10.58
C PRO A 98 5.02 -8.85 -9.09
N VAL A 99 6.05 -9.14 -8.28
CA VAL A 99 6.06 -8.83 -6.84
C VAL A 99 6.05 -7.32 -6.62
N VAL A 100 6.82 -6.54 -7.43
CA VAL A 100 6.89 -5.07 -7.32
C VAL A 100 5.52 -4.46 -7.52
N SER A 101 4.85 -4.79 -8.63
CA SER A 101 3.52 -4.27 -8.97
C SER A 101 2.48 -4.65 -7.93
N THR A 102 2.50 -5.89 -7.45
CA THR A 102 1.58 -6.36 -6.41
C THR A 102 1.79 -5.61 -5.09
N ILE A 103 3.04 -5.40 -4.68
CA ILE A 103 3.34 -4.66 -3.44
C ILE A 103 2.94 -3.19 -3.54
N LEU A 104 3.06 -2.55 -4.70
CA LEU A 104 2.57 -1.20 -4.92
C LEU A 104 1.06 -1.09 -4.71
N ILE A 105 0.28 -2.08 -5.18
CA ILE A 105 -1.16 -2.17 -4.89
C ILE A 105 -1.38 -2.28 -3.38
N GLY A 106 -0.58 -3.07 -2.67
CA GLY A 106 -0.64 -3.14 -1.21
C GLY A 106 -0.43 -1.78 -0.55
N TYR A 107 0.59 -1.03 -0.96
CA TYR A 107 0.86 0.30 -0.40
C TYR A 107 -0.21 1.33 -0.79
N PHE A 108 -0.88 1.19 -1.91
CA PHE A 108 -2.07 1.98 -2.22
C PHE A 108 -3.17 1.78 -1.15
N PHE A 109 -3.47 0.53 -0.77
CA PHE A 109 -4.41 0.25 0.32
C PHE A 109 -3.89 0.71 1.69
N PHE A 110 -2.60 0.65 1.94
CA PHE A 110 -2.01 1.24 3.14
C PHE A 110 -2.18 2.77 3.16
N GLY A 111 -2.08 3.43 2.01
CA GLY A 111 -2.42 4.85 1.87
C GLY A 111 -3.86 5.16 2.25
N THR A 112 -4.82 4.32 1.83
CA THR A 112 -6.24 4.48 2.24
C THR A 112 -6.44 4.33 3.74
N TYR A 113 -5.69 3.44 4.41
CA TYR A 113 -5.69 3.34 5.86
C TYR A 113 -5.19 4.63 6.53
N VAL A 114 -4.06 5.19 6.04
CA VAL A 114 -3.48 6.43 6.58
C VAL A 114 -4.44 7.61 6.44
N LEU A 115 -5.15 7.71 5.33
CA LEU A 115 -6.16 8.77 5.09
C LEU A 115 -7.34 8.72 6.06
N GLN A 116 -7.63 7.59 6.65
CA GLN A 116 -8.75 7.40 7.58
C GLN A 116 -8.38 7.66 9.04
N LEU A 117 -7.09 7.84 9.36
CA LEU A 117 -6.62 8.13 10.73
C LEU A 117 -7.31 9.33 11.38
N PRO A 118 -7.67 10.43 10.68
CA PRO A 118 -8.41 11.53 11.30
C PRO A 118 -9.66 11.08 12.06
N GLY A 119 -10.40 10.09 11.54
CA GLY A 119 -11.59 9.56 12.21
C GLY A 119 -11.30 8.96 13.58
N VAL A 120 -10.14 8.33 13.74
CA VAL A 120 -9.69 7.73 15.00
C VAL A 120 -9.21 8.79 15.99
N TYR A 121 -8.37 9.72 15.51
CA TYR A 121 -7.77 10.75 16.36
C TYR A 121 -8.78 11.82 16.80
N MET A 122 -9.68 12.26 15.90
CA MET A 122 -10.71 13.24 16.22
C MET A 122 -11.77 12.72 17.20
N LYS A 123 -11.92 11.41 17.28
CA LYS A 123 -12.83 10.74 18.22
C LYS A 123 -12.12 10.17 19.45
N GLU A 124 -10.81 10.42 19.58
CA GLU A 124 -10.00 10.01 20.72
C GLU A 124 -10.02 8.48 20.98
N ILE A 125 -10.28 7.68 19.93
CA ILE A 125 -10.30 6.21 19.99
C ILE A 125 -8.98 5.59 19.52
N THR A 126 -7.86 6.20 19.86
CA THR A 126 -6.51 5.80 19.40
C THR A 126 -6.13 4.37 19.80
N ASN A 127 -6.74 3.81 20.83
CA ASN A 127 -6.57 2.42 21.25
C ASN A 127 -6.94 1.40 20.14
N TRP A 128 -7.69 1.82 19.11
CA TRP A 128 -8.02 0.98 17.97
C TRP A 128 -6.89 0.87 16.94
N VAL A 129 -5.95 1.80 16.93
CA VAL A 129 -4.82 1.76 15.97
C VAL A 129 -3.99 0.48 16.08
N PRO A 130 -3.57 0.04 17.29
CA PRO A 130 -2.91 -1.26 17.45
C PRO A 130 -3.79 -2.43 17.01
N ILE A 131 -5.10 -2.39 17.28
CA ILE A 131 -6.04 -3.46 16.91
C ILE A 131 -6.09 -3.63 15.38
N PHE A 132 -6.20 -2.53 14.62
CA PHE A 132 -6.18 -2.58 13.16
C PHE A 132 -4.87 -3.17 12.64
N ARG A 133 -3.73 -2.85 13.26
CA ARG A 133 -2.43 -3.40 12.88
C ARG A 133 -2.32 -4.89 13.19
N ILE A 134 -2.87 -5.34 14.34
CA ILE A 134 -2.92 -6.76 14.71
C ILE A 134 -3.82 -7.53 13.72
N MET A 135 -4.96 -6.97 13.33
CA MET A 135 -5.81 -7.56 12.30
C MET A 135 -5.08 -7.71 10.97
N GLY A 136 -4.35 -6.67 10.54
CA GLY A 136 -3.51 -6.74 9.34
C GLY A 136 -2.43 -7.82 9.45
N ALA A 137 -1.71 -7.87 10.57
CA ALA A 137 -0.69 -8.89 10.81
C ALA A 137 -1.27 -10.32 10.84
N GLY A 138 -2.41 -10.52 11.48
CA GLY A 138 -3.13 -11.80 11.48
C GLY A 138 -3.56 -12.21 10.07
N THR A 139 -4.13 -11.28 9.31
CA THR A 139 -4.49 -11.51 7.90
C THR A 139 -3.26 -11.87 7.07
N LEU A 140 -2.13 -11.17 7.26
CA LEU A 140 -0.89 -11.47 6.55
C LEU A 140 -0.43 -12.91 6.82
N ILE A 141 -0.41 -13.33 8.09
CA ILE A 141 0.04 -14.68 8.46
C ILE A 141 -0.88 -15.72 7.85
N VAL A 142 -2.19 -15.59 8.08
CA VAL A 142 -3.18 -16.56 7.58
C VAL A 142 -3.17 -16.64 6.07
N SER A 143 -3.23 -15.49 5.36
CA SER A 143 -3.23 -15.49 3.90
C SER A 143 -1.93 -16.03 3.32
N SER A 144 -0.77 -15.73 3.93
CA SER A 144 0.52 -16.23 3.47
C SER A 144 0.62 -17.75 3.58
N LEU A 145 0.06 -18.37 4.63
CA LEU A 145 0.05 -19.83 4.79
C LEU A 145 -0.69 -20.56 3.66
N TYR A 146 -1.72 -19.92 3.08
CA TYR A 146 -2.48 -20.49 1.97
C TYR A 146 -1.97 -20.05 0.60
N LEU A 147 -1.57 -18.79 0.47
CA LEU A 147 -1.22 -18.22 -0.83
C LEU A 147 0.21 -18.55 -1.27
N ILE A 148 1.17 -18.69 -0.34
CA ILE A 148 2.54 -19.04 -0.69
C ILE A 148 2.61 -20.45 -1.29
N PRO A 149 2.00 -21.51 -0.71
CA PRO A 149 1.98 -22.82 -1.33
C PRO A 149 1.25 -22.87 -2.69
N ALA A 150 0.23 -22.03 -2.88
CA ALA A 150 -0.58 -22.02 -4.11
C ALA A 150 0.05 -21.19 -5.25
N PHE A 151 0.68 -20.07 -4.94
CA PHE A 151 1.17 -19.07 -5.91
C PHE A 151 2.66 -18.76 -5.78
N GLY A 152 3.39 -19.49 -4.93
CA GLY A 152 4.81 -19.26 -4.72
C GLY A 152 5.11 -17.83 -4.23
N LEU A 153 6.12 -17.23 -4.85
CA LEU A 153 6.65 -15.90 -4.51
C LEU A 153 5.57 -14.80 -4.53
N ILE A 154 4.73 -14.79 -5.55
CA ILE A 154 3.68 -13.77 -5.70
C ILE A 154 2.58 -13.94 -4.64
N GLY A 155 2.39 -15.16 -4.12
CA GLY A 155 1.48 -15.45 -3.01
C GLY A 155 1.83 -14.67 -1.75
N ALA A 156 3.11 -14.47 -1.46
CA ALA A 156 3.56 -13.64 -0.36
C ALA A 156 3.18 -12.16 -0.56
N ALA A 157 3.28 -11.65 -1.79
CA ALA A 157 2.89 -10.28 -2.12
C ALA A 157 1.36 -10.10 -2.02
N TYR A 158 0.57 -11.08 -2.49
CA TYR A 158 -0.89 -11.07 -2.28
C TYR A 158 -1.27 -11.05 -0.80
N GLY A 159 -0.53 -11.76 0.05
CA GLY A 159 -0.71 -11.70 1.49
C GLY A 159 -0.58 -10.29 2.06
N VAL A 160 0.39 -9.52 1.59
CA VAL A 160 0.59 -8.11 1.96
C VAL A 160 -0.58 -7.25 1.50
N VAL A 161 -1.07 -7.44 0.27
CA VAL A 161 -2.25 -6.71 -0.24
C VAL A 161 -3.47 -6.98 0.62
N LEU A 162 -3.77 -8.24 0.92
CA LEU A 162 -4.90 -8.62 1.76
C LEU A 162 -4.79 -8.06 3.18
N ALA A 163 -3.60 -8.04 3.76
CA ALA A 163 -3.35 -7.45 5.06
C ALA A 163 -3.70 -5.96 5.09
N PHE A 164 -3.28 -5.20 4.09
CA PHE A 164 -3.58 -3.77 4.01
C PHE A 164 -5.05 -3.50 3.65
N ILE A 165 -5.69 -4.34 2.85
CA ILE A 165 -7.13 -4.27 2.60
C ILE A 165 -7.89 -4.51 3.92
N ALA A 166 -7.53 -5.53 4.68
CA ALA A 166 -8.16 -5.83 5.98
C ALA A 166 -8.01 -4.66 6.95
N MET A 167 -6.79 -4.09 7.07
CA MET A 167 -6.52 -2.91 7.88
C MET A 167 -7.38 -1.71 7.46
N SER A 168 -7.40 -1.41 6.17
CA SER A 168 -8.13 -0.26 5.62
C SER A 168 -9.65 -0.44 5.77
N SER A 169 -10.15 -1.64 5.58
CA SER A 169 -11.57 -1.97 5.78
C SER A 169 -11.96 -1.88 7.25
N ALA A 170 -11.13 -2.41 8.15
CA ALA A 170 -11.40 -2.37 9.59
C ALA A 170 -11.52 -0.94 10.13
N ILE A 171 -10.58 -0.06 9.76
CA ILE A 171 -10.66 1.35 10.16
C ILE A 171 -11.87 2.05 9.51
N TYR A 172 -12.19 1.73 8.25
CA TYR A 172 -13.34 2.29 7.56
C TYR A 172 -14.65 1.97 8.30
N PHE A 173 -14.91 0.71 8.59
CA PHE A 173 -16.12 0.30 9.32
C PHE A 173 -16.21 0.92 10.71
N LYS A 174 -15.07 1.10 11.38
CA LYS A 174 -15.05 1.71 12.71
C LYS A 174 -15.28 3.22 12.67
N THR A 175 -14.73 3.92 11.69
CA THR A 175 -14.76 5.39 11.65
C THR A 175 -15.90 5.96 10.82
N HIS A 176 -16.46 5.21 9.89
CA HIS A 176 -17.51 5.69 8.98
C HIS A 176 -18.74 6.27 9.69
N SER A 177 -19.18 5.63 10.79
CA SER A 177 -20.31 6.11 11.58
C SER A 177 -19.94 7.28 12.52
N LEU A 178 -18.67 7.35 12.93
CA LEU A 178 -18.21 8.30 13.96
C LEU A 178 -17.71 9.62 13.36
N TYR A 179 -17.03 9.54 12.22
CA TYR A 179 -16.45 10.70 11.52
C TYR A 179 -16.56 10.50 10.01
N PRO A 180 -17.76 10.64 9.41
CA PRO A 180 -17.96 10.36 8.00
C PRO A 180 -17.24 11.39 7.13
N VAL A 181 -16.23 10.94 6.38
CA VAL A 181 -15.59 11.68 5.30
C VAL A 181 -16.12 11.12 3.98
N ARG A 182 -16.76 11.94 3.17
CA ARG A 182 -17.30 11.51 1.87
C ARG A 182 -16.21 11.54 0.82
N TYR A 183 -15.55 10.41 0.61
CA TYR A 183 -14.56 10.26 -0.45
C TYR A 183 -15.21 10.23 -1.83
N ASN A 184 -14.63 10.95 -2.79
CA ASN A 184 -15.07 10.89 -4.18
C ASN A 184 -14.40 9.69 -4.90
N TRP A 185 -14.99 8.51 -4.75
CA TRP A 185 -14.49 7.27 -5.35
C TRP A 185 -14.37 7.34 -6.88
N ARG A 186 -15.23 8.10 -7.55
CA ARG A 186 -15.17 8.27 -9.02
C ARG A 186 -13.90 8.99 -9.45
N GLY A 187 -13.45 9.99 -8.69
CA GLY A 187 -12.19 10.68 -8.95
C GLY A 187 -10.94 9.83 -8.68
N ILE A 188 -11.08 8.74 -7.93
CA ILE A 188 -9.99 7.81 -7.61
C ILE A 188 -9.91 6.67 -8.64
N VAL A 189 -11.06 6.06 -8.96
CA VAL A 189 -11.13 4.88 -9.83
C VAL A 189 -10.85 5.25 -11.29
N PHE A 190 -11.35 6.39 -11.76
CA PHE A 190 -11.23 6.79 -13.16
C PHE A 190 -9.79 6.91 -13.66
N PRO A 191 -8.86 7.61 -12.97
CA PRO A 191 -7.45 7.66 -13.38
C PRO A 191 -6.77 6.29 -13.36
N VAL A 192 -7.06 5.45 -12.37
CA VAL A 192 -6.44 4.12 -12.23
C VAL A 192 -6.91 3.18 -13.35
N VAL A 193 -8.20 3.18 -13.67
CA VAL A 193 -8.74 2.34 -14.76
C VAL A 193 -8.27 2.84 -16.12
N PHE A 194 -8.23 4.15 -16.35
CA PHE A 194 -7.79 4.73 -17.62
C PHE A 194 -6.30 4.51 -17.91
N LEU A 195 -5.46 4.36 -16.87
CA LEU A 195 -4.02 4.11 -17.01
C LEU A 195 -3.68 2.61 -17.06
N ALA A 196 -4.63 1.74 -16.70
CA ALA A 196 -4.45 0.28 -16.72
C ALA A 196 -5.02 -0.39 -18.00
N GLY A 197 -5.73 0.37 -18.85
CA GLY A 197 -6.27 -0.07 -20.15
C GLY A 197 -5.51 0.53 -21.30
#